data_3937f71f6994e2f0e35ff78f6b2b4eb8
#
_entry.id   3937f71f6994e2f0e35ff78f6b2b4eb8
#
_cell.length_a   1.000
_cell.length_b   1.000
_cell.length_c   1.000
_cell.angle_alpha   90.00
_cell.angle_beta   90.00
_cell.angle_gamma   90.00
#
_symmetry.space_group_name_H-M   'P 1'
#
loop_
_entity.id
_entity.type
_entity.pdbx_description
1 polymer ?
#
loop_
_entity_poly.entity_id
_entity_poly.type
_entity_poly.pdbx_seq_one_letter_code
_entity_poly.pdbx_strand_id
1 'polypeptide(L)'
;MSEAKAGSVSWLETTFYGIGMLSGALFITVMNTYNNVFLVEVAQMSAQFATVVVFISRAWDVVCNLIAGKLISSTNTRFGRMKPWIFGSGVLLVPVYFLSWYVPPNLPDVVKMIYYLLLCSTFMFLQSVNNVAYRTQVMYMSDDETVRNRATLIRGIVELVAVVMGIALHGQVVAFYDTVPKKACRLANSTDNSTTHRHIDPEALEDIKNGYLISAAAICGISLLATLIVTFGVKERRDMERENEQNLNGNFLKTLKGVVTFRPNVYFLIYDVCLYSPTVIYSGGAAIYLQYSLDLRSQVPNILLITVVSTVVALPAVGLLVDKFGKKPVYIVMVALTIPFLIGCGLVPPRSMVIVLVIVICMGALMAANSYIPWTMLSDIVDAYQLQTNQRLDTLFFSMYLLMCRLASVLGQAATTVALVIGGYVTGECSQPKSVDTSLRILMSGFPVAISLIGLGCLIKYPISEQIRKENKEALDEMTASLQEMKAPIASQ
;
A
#
# COMPACT_ATOMS: atom_id res chain seq x y z
N MET A 1 35.91 -10.50 -36.22
CA MET A 1 35.97 -11.21 -34.91
C MET A 1 34.80 -10.70 -34.11
N SER A 2 33.92 -11.58 -33.71
CA SER A 2 32.57 -11.29 -33.21
C SER A 2 32.58 -10.47 -31.92
N GLU A 3 31.97 -9.31 -31.95
CA GLU A 3 31.47 -8.66 -30.73
C GLU A 3 30.55 -9.64 -30.01
N ALA A 4 30.99 -10.11 -28.84
CA ALA A 4 30.17 -10.90 -27.95
C ALA A 4 28.96 -10.04 -27.55
N LYS A 5 27.77 -10.37 -28.07
CA LYS A 5 26.49 -9.85 -27.65
C LYS A 5 26.43 -9.91 -26.13
N ALA A 6 26.57 -8.79 -25.45
CA ALA A 6 26.25 -8.66 -24.03
C ALA A 6 24.89 -9.33 -23.82
N GLY A 7 24.82 -10.34 -22.96
CA GLY A 7 23.75 -11.32 -22.90
C GLY A 7 22.36 -10.69 -22.82
N SER A 8 21.58 -10.87 -23.87
CA SER A 8 20.20 -10.38 -23.94
C SER A 8 19.37 -11.00 -22.82
N VAL A 9 18.74 -10.17 -22.00
CA VAL A 9 17.81 -10.62 -20.95
C VAL A 9 16.63 -11.30 -21.60
N SER A 10 16.39 -12.57 -21.27
CA SER A 10 15.31 -13.35 -21.85
C SER A 10 13.93 -12.90 -21.33
N TRP A 11 12.88 -13.19 -22.09
CA TRP A 11 11.50 -13.00 -21.62
C TRP A 11 11.22 -13.77 -20.32
N LEU A 12 11.80 -14.95 -20.18
CA LEU A 12 11.66 -15.79 -18.99
C LEU A 12 12.26 -15.11 -17.74
N GLU A 13 13.41 -14.47 -17.87
CA GLU A 13 14.07 -13.76 -16.77
C GLU A 13 13.25 -12.54 -16.31
N THR A 14 12.66 -11.78 -17.25
CA THR A 14 11.77 -10.67 -16.91
C THR A 14 10.46 -11.13 -16.27
N THR A 15 9.96 -12.31 -16.65
CA THR A 15 8.79 -12.94 -16.03
C THR A 15 9.11 -13.41 -14.60
N PHE A 16 10.27 -14.04 -14.38
CA PHE A 16 10.72 -14.43 -13.04
C PHE A 16 10.91 -13.23 -12.12
N TYR A 17 11.43 -12.12 -12.65
CA TYR A 17 11.47 -10.86 -11.91
C TYR A 17 10.06 -10.42 -11.53
N GLY A 18 9.11 -10.40 -12.48
CA GLY A 18 7.73 -10.02 -12.19
C GLY A 18 7.07 -10.87 -11.10
N ILE A 19 7.25 -12.21 -11.15
CA ILE A 19 6.72 -13.16 -10.15
C ILE A 19 7.23 -12.84 -8.74
N GLY A 20 8.46 -12.33 -8.60
CA GLY A 20 9.00 -11.94 -7.31
C GLY A 20 8.15 -10.91 -6.55
N MET A 21 7.37 -10.07 -7.27
CA MET A 21 6.46 -9.11 -6.63
C MET A 21 5.34 -9.78 -5.85
N LEU A 22 4.98 -11.02 -6.23
CA LEU A 22 3.90 -11.76 -5.58
C LEU A 22 4.12 -11.92 -4.07
N SER A 23 5.36 -12.23 -3.65
CA SER A 23 5.71 -12.39 -2.23
C SER A 23 5.43 -11.12 -1.43
N GLY A 24 6.03 -10.00 -1.80
CA GLY A 24 5.90 -8.76 -1.06
C GLY A 24 4.49 -8.19 -1.07
N ALA A 25 3.79 -8.27 -2.22
CA ALA A 25 2.45 -7.75 -2.37
C ALA A 25 1.40 -8.55 -1.61
N LEU A 26 1.48 -9.89 -1.59
CA LEU A 26 0.58 -10.73 -0.80
C LEU A 26 0.68 -10.41 0.69
N PHE A 27 1.89 -10.42 1.24
CA PHE A 27 2.12 -10.15 2.64
C PHE A 27 1.59 -8.79 3.08
N ILE A 28 1.95 -7.73 2.36
CA ILE A 28 1.57 -6.37 2.77
C ILE A 28 0.07 -6.11 2.59
N THR A 29 -0.55 -6.67 1.55
CA THR A 29 -1.99 -6.49 1.30
C THR A 29 -2.82 -7.10 2.42
N VAL A 30 -2.53 -8.34 2.81
CA VAL A 30 -3.28 -9.02 3.87
C VAL A 30 -3.04 -8.37 5.22
N MET A 31 -1.80 -7.99 5.54
CA MET A 31 -1.49 -7.23 6.76
C MET A 31 -2.19 -5.88 6.81
N ASN A 32 -2.27 -5.15 5.69
CA ASN A 32 -2.95 -3.86 5.67
C ASN A 32 -4.47 -3.98 5.87
N THR A 33 -5.07 -5.04 5.35
CA THR A 33 -6.52 -5.22 5.33
C THR A 33 -7.06 -5.89 6.58
N TYR A 34 -6.38 -6.94 7.08
CA TYR A 34 -6.94 -7.81 8.12
C TYR A 34 -6.27 -7.65 9.49
N ASN A 35 -5.09 -7.02 9.59
CA ASN A 35 -4.36 -6.95 10.86
C ASN A 35 -5.15 -6.23 11.97
N ASN A 36 -5.86 -5.14 11.66
CA ASN A 36 -6.66 -4.42 12.66
C ASN A 36 -7.79 -5.31 13.22
N VAL A 37 -8.51 -5.99 12.31
CA VAL A 37 -9.59 -6.94 12.69
C VAL A 37 -9.01 -8.07 13.52
N PHE A 38 -7.90 -8.65 13.09
CA PHE A 38 -7.26 -9.76 13.78
C PHE A 38 -6.85 -9.39 15.21
N LEU A 39 -6.17 -8.27 15.41
CA LEU A 39 -5.71 -7.84 16.75
C LEU A 39 -6.87 -7.65 17.72
N VAL A 40 -7.98 -7.07 17.25
CA VAL A 40 -9.11 -6.71 18.11
C VAL A 40 -10.07 -7.89 18.29
N GLU A 41 -10.42 -8.61 17.21
CA GLU A 41 -11.46 -9.64 17.20
C GLU A 41 -10.93 -11.03 17.54
N VAL A 42 -9.75 -11.40 17.00
CA VAL A 42 -9.22 -12.77 17.06
C VAL A 42 -8.21 -12.92 18.18
N ALA A 43 -7.25 -12.00 18.26
CA ALA A 43 -6.31 -11.96 19.38
C ALA A 43 -6.95 -11.41 20.67
N GLN A 44 -8.15 -10.84 20.55
CA GLN A 44 -8.93 -10.28 21.67
C GLN A 44 -8.12 -9.29 22.50
N MET A 45 -7.36 -8.44 21.83
CA MET A 45 -6.58 -7.38 22.44
C MET A 45 -7.46 -6.14 22.63
N SER A 46 -7.32 -5.41 23.73
CA SER A 46 -8.02 -4.15 23.92
C SER A 46 -7.67 -3.16 22.79
N ALA A 47 -8.66 -2.36 22.34
CA ALA A 47 -8.47 -1.42 21.24
C ALA A 47 -7.32 -0.42 21.49
N GLN A 48 -7.04 -0.08 22.75
CA GLN A 48 -5.93 0.79 23.15
C GLN A 48 -4.58 0.15 22.81
N PHE A 49 -4.36 -1.11 23.20
CA PHE A 49 -3.11 -1.82 22.91
C PHE A 49 -2.95 -2.13 21.42
N ALA A 50 -4.05 -2.47 20.74
CA ALA A 50 -4.04 -2.63 19.28
C ALA A 50 -3.62 -1.33 18.57
N THR A 51 -4.09 -0.16 19.06
CA THR A 51 -3.67 1.15 18.53
C THR A 51 -2.17 1.37 18.69
N VAL A 52 -1.60 1.04 19.86
CA VAL A 52 -0.16 1.16 20.11
C VAL A 52 0.64 0.27 19.14
N VAL A 53 0.24 -0.99 18.96
CA VAL A 53 0.91 -1.93 18.04
C VAL A 53 0.86 -1.40 16.61
N VAL A 54 -0.31 -1.02 16.11
CA VAL A 54 -0.49 -0.55 14.73
C VAL A 54 0.27 0.75 14.51
N PHE A 55 0.13 1.74 15.40
CA PHE A 55 0.78 3.04 15.24
C PHE A 55 2.31 2.94 15.25
N ILE A 56 2.87 2.25 16.25
CA ILE A 56 4.33 2.15 16.40
C ILE A 56 4.93 1.33 15.25
N SER A 57 4.34 0.20 14.88
CA SER A 57 4.86 -0.63 13.80
C SER A 57 4.82 0.09 12.44
N ARG A 58 3.80 0.91 12.19
CA ARG A 58 3.70 1.73 10.97
C ARG A 58 4.66 2.92 10.99
N ALA A 59 4.83 3.59 12.11
CA ALA A 59 5.83 4.64 12.25
C ALA A 59 7.25 4.08 12.05
N TRP A 60 7.51 2.88 12.55
CA TRP A 60 8.76 2.15 12.35
C TRP A 60 9.04 1.84 10.87
N ASP A 61 8.02 1.50 10.07
CA ASP A 61 8.18 1.26 8.62
C ASP A 61 8.82 2.46 7.89
N VAL A 62 8.52 3.68 8.30
CA VAL A 62 9.12 4.89 7.72
C VAL A 62 10.65 4.89 7.91
N VAL A 63 11.12 4.53 9.10
CA VAL A 63 12.55 4.46 9.45
C VAL A 63 13.21 3.26 8.75
N CYS A 64 12.51 2.12 8.68
CA CYS A 64 13.01 0.90 8.07
C CYS A 64 13.45 1.07 6.62
N ASN A 65 12.71 1.86 5.83
CA ASN A 65 13.04 2.10 4.42
C ASN A 65 14.40 2.83 4.26
N LEU A 66 14.71 3.78 5.15
CA LEU A 66 15.98 4.50 5.16
C LEU A 66 17.14 3.56 5.57
N ILE A 67 16.92 2.75 6.60
CA ILE A 67 17.90 1.76 7.07
C ILE A 67 18.16 0.72 5.97
N ALA A 68 17.11 0.20 5.34
CA ALA A 68 17.20 -0.78 4.25
C ALA A 68 18.04 -0.24 3.08
N GLY A 69 17.80 0.99 2.65
CA GLY A 69 18.59 1.64 1.59
C GLY A 69 20.08 1.68 1.93
N LYS A 70 20.44 2.06 3.16
CA LYS A 70 21.84 2.11 3.62
C LYS A 70 22.46 0.73 3.71
N LEU A 71 21.76 -0.27 4.27
CA LEU A 71 22.24 -1.64 4.39
C LEU A 71 22.55 -2.25 3.02
N ILE A 72 21.62 -2.14 2.08
CA ILE A 72 21.76 -2.66 0.73
C ILE A 72 22.89 -1.94 -0.01
N SER A 73 23.01 -0.62 0.13
CA SER A 73 24.05 0.16 -0.52
C SER A 73 25.46 -0.20 -0.04
N SER A 74 25.62 -0.56 1.20
CA SER A 74 26.93 -0.97 1.77
C SER A 74 27.30 -2.42 1.50
N THR A 75 26.39 -3.23 0.94
CA THR A 75 26.61 -4.67 0.74
C THR A 75 27.31 -4.94 -0.61
N ASN A 76 28.36 -5.73 -0.57
CA ASN A 76 29.01 -6.28 -1.77
C ASN A 76 29.36 -7.76 -1.52
N THR A 77 28.63 -8.69 -2.16
CA THR A 77 28.82 -10.11 -1.98
C THR A 77 29.11 -10.83 -3.31
N ARG A 78 29.70 -12.04 -3.22
CA ARG A 78 29.94 -12.89 -4.39
C ARG A 78 28.67 -13.34 -5.14
N PHE A 79 27.52 -13.29 -4.47
CA PHE A 79 26.22 -13.67 -5.04
C PHE A 79 25.48 -12.49 -5.70
N GLY A 80 26.04 -11.29 -5.67
CA GLY A 80 25.41 -10.05 -6.08
C GLY A 80 25.18 -9.12 -4.90
N ARG A 81 24.51 -8.01 -5.16
CA ARG A 81 24.22 -6.96 -4.16
C ARG A 81 22.80 -7.08 -3.61
N MET A 82 21.83 -7.38 -4.48
CA MET A 82 20.41 -7.41 -4.13
C MET A 82 19.95 -8.80 -3.70
N LYS A 83 20.43 -9.86 -4.38
CA LYS A 83 20.01 -11.25 -4.14
C LYS A 83 20.12 -11.72 -2.70
N PRO A 84 21.22 -11.47 -1.95
CA PRO A 84 21.32 -11.90 -0.55
C PRO A 84 20.21 -11.31 0.32
N TRP A 85 19.85 -10.05 0.05
CA TRP A 85 18.80 -9.36 0.79
C TRP A 85 17.41 -9.86 0.40
N ILE A 86 17.13 -10.10 -0.89
CA ILE A 86 15.86 -10.65 -1.37
C ILE A 86 15.64 -12.04 -0.78
N PHE A 87 16.65 -12.90 -0.85
CA PHE A 87 16.58 -14.26 -0.31
C PHE A 87 16.45 -14.25 1.22
N GLY A 88 17.39 -13.58 1.91
CA GLY A 88 17.42 -13.55 3.37
C GLY A 88 16.17 -12.96 4.00
N SER A 89 15.74 -11.77 3.53
CA SER A 89 14.52 -11.15 4.03
C SER A 89 13.27 -11.94 3.63
N GLY A 90 13.19 -12.46 2.40
CA GLY A 90 12.04 -13.22 1.92
C GLY A 90 11.84 -14.53 2.69
N VAL A 91 12.91 -15.25 3.00
CA VAL A 91 12.83 -16.48 3.82
C VAL A 91 12.47 -16.17 5.28
N LEU A 92 13.05 -15.11 5.86
CA LEU A 92 12.74 -14.70 7.25
C LEU A 92 11.34 -14.11 7.39
N LEU A 93 10.78 -13.50 6.34
CA LEU A 93 9.41 -13.01 6.33
C LEU A 93 8.40 -14.13 6.56
N VAL A 94 8.64 -15.35 6.06
CA VAL A 94 7.72 -16.48 6.17
C VAL A 94 7.37 -16.81 7.64
N PRO A 95 8.33 -17.13 8.52
CA PRO A 95 8.01 -17.42 9.90
C PRO A 95 7.48 -16.20 10.67
N VAL A 96 7.98 -15.00 10.40
CA VAL A 96 7.52 -13.77 11.07
C VAL A 96 6.07 -13.48 10.69
N TYR A 97 5.71 -13.59 9.40
CA TYR A 97 4.34 -13.42 8.95
C TYR A 97 3.40 -14.48 9.54
N PHE A 98 3.80 -15.75 9.54
CA PHE A 98 3.00 -16.83 10.13
C PHE A 98 2.74 -16.59 11.62
N LEU A 99 3.79 -16.26 12.38
CA LEU A 99 3.68 -15.97 13.81
C LEU A 99 2.86 -14.70 14.10
N SER A 100 2.78 -13.76 13.17
CA SER A 100 1.92 -12.56 13.33
C SER A 100 0.42 -12.90 13.34
N TRP A 101 0.02 -14.06 12.82
CA TRP A 101 -1.36 -14.58 12.87
C TRP A 101 -1.58 -15.65 13.93
N TYR A 102 -0.55 -15.99 14.69
CA TYR A 102 -0.67 -16.92 15.80
C TYR A 102 -1.07 -16.20 17.08
N VAL A 103 -2.08 -16.72 17.80
CA VAL A 103 -2.51 -16.17 19.08
C VAL A 103 -1.95 -17.03 20.21
N PRO A 104 -0.96 -16.53 20.97
CA PRO A 104 -0.41 -17.28 22.11
C PRO A 104 -1.47 -17.49 23.19
N PRO A 105 -1.62 -18.72 23.74
CA PRO A 105 -2.59 -19.00 24.79
C PRO A 105 -2.22 -18.31 26.11
N ASN A 106 -3.24 -17.90 26.87
CA ASN A 106 -3.14 -17.44 28.26
C ASN A 106 -2.13 -16.33 28.58
N LEU A 107 -1.86 -15.42 27.61
CA LEU A 107 -0.99 -14.28 27.86
C LEU A 107 -1.80 -13.07 28.37
N PRO A 108 -1.26 -12.31 29.35
CA PRO A 108 -1.79 -11.01 29.72
C PRO A 108 -1.76 -10.02 28.53
N ASP A 109 -2.69 -9.08 28.48
CA ASP A 109 -2.81 -8.12 27.36
C ASP A 109 -1.53 -7.32 27.07
N VAL A 110 -0.79 -6.92 28.11
CA VAL A 110 0.49 -6.22 27.95
C VAL A 110 1.53 -7.10 27.24
N VAL A 111 1.59 -8.40 27.60
CA VAL A 111 2.55 -9.34 27.00
C VAL A 111 2.14 -9.63 25.54
N LYS A 112 0.83 -9.77 25.26
CA LYS A 112 0.33 -9.84 23.87
C LYS A 112 0.71 -8.61 23.07
N MET A 113 0.55 -7.41 23.63
CA MET A 113 0.94 -6.16 22.98
C MET A 113 2.43 -6.16 22.62
N ILE A 114 3.32 -6.53 23.53
CA ILE A 114 4.76 -6.61 23.28
C ILE A 114 5.07 -7.65 22.19
N TYR A 115 4.44 -8.82 22.25
CA TYR A 115 4.59 -9.89 21.25
C TYR A 115 4.23 -9.39 19.84
N TYR A 116 3.03 -8.82 19.65
CA TYR A 116 2.61 -8.33 18.34
C TYR A 116 3.39 -7.09 17.91
N LEU A 117 3.79 -6.22 18.83
CA LEU A 117 4.62 -5.07 18.50
C LEU A 117 5.99 -5.50 17.94
N LEU A 118 6.63 -6.49 18.56
CA LEU A 118 7.91 -7.02 18.07
C LEU A 118 7.75 -7.72 16.71
N LEU A 119 6.72 -8.55 16.54
CA LEU A 119 6.48 -9.26 15.28
C LEU A 119 6.12 -8.30 14.15
N CYS A 120 5.19 -7.37 14.36
CA CYS A 120 4.79 -6.41 13.35
C CYS A 120 5.96 -5.47 12.99
N SER A 121 6.77 -5.04 13.97
CA SER A 121 7.94 -4.21 13.70
C SER A 121 9.02 -4.96 12.93
N THR A 122 9.27 -6.24 13.28
CA THR A 122 10.20 -7.11 12.54
C THR A 122 9.70 -7.38 11.12
N PHE A 123 8.39 -7.64 10.97
CA PHE A 123 7.76 -7.79 9.66
C PHE A 123 7.96 -6.55 8.79
N MET A 124 7.69 -5.35 9.31
CA MET A 124 7.87 -4.10 8.58
C MET A 124 9.33 -3.88 8.16
N PHE A 125 10.28 -4.20 9.04
CA PHE A 125 11.71 -4.09 8.71
C PHE A 125 12.09 -5.05 7.57
N LEU A 126 11.77 -6.33 7.68
CA LEU A 126 12.08 -7.33 6.66
C LEU A 126 11.37 -7.03 5.33
N GLN A 127 10.12 -6.58 5.38
CA GLN A 127 9.33 -6.18 4.21
C GLN A 127 9.95 -4.96 3.50
N SER A 128 10.43 -3.98 4.27
CA SER A 128 11.13 -2.81 3.71
C SER A 128 12.45 -3.20 3.05
N VAL A 129 13.25 -4.04 3.68
CA VAL A 129 14.50 -4.57 3.10
C VAL A 129 14.21 -5.33 1.81
N ASN A 130 13.24 -6.26 1.84
CA ASN A 130 12.84 -7.03 0.66
C ASN A 130 12.38 -6.13 -0.48
N ASN A 131 11.50 -5.17 -0.19
CA ASN A 131 10.92 -4.27 -1.19
C ASN A 131 11.96 -3.37 -1.85
N VAL A 132 12.87 -2.78 -1.05
CA VAL A 132 13.94 -1.92 -1.58
C VAL A 132 14.90 -2.74 -2.43
N ALA A 133 15.38 -3.90 -1.95
CA ALA A 133 16.30 -4.76 -2.70
C ALA A 133 15.67 -5.25 -4.02
N TYR A 134 14.43 -5.73 -3.97
CA TYR A 134 13.70 -6.23 -5.13
C TYR A 134 13.43 -5.14 -6.17
N ARG A 135 12.93 -3.96 -5.76
CA ARG A 135 12.68 -2.87 -6.70
C ARG A 135 13.94 -2.32 -7.33
N THR A 136 15.05 -2.31 -6.59
CA THR A 136 16.35 -1.86 -7.10
C THR A 136 16.96 -2.89 -8.05
N GLN A 137 16.67 -4.19 -7.89
CA GLN A 137 17.23 -5.27 -8.71
C GLN A 137 17.00 -5.05 -10.22
N VAL A 138 15.87 -4.42 -10.63
CA VAL A 138 15.60 -4.14 -12.05
C VAL A 138 16.68 -3.32 -12.72
N MET A 139 17.34 -2.41 -11.98
CA MET A 139 18.43 -1.59 -12.47
C MET A 139 19.73 -2.39 -12.70
N TYR A 140 19.85 -3.55 -12.04
CA TYR A 140 20.99 -4.45 -12.17
C TYR A 140 20.76 -5.61 -13.16
N MET A 141 19.57 -5.67 -13.78
CA MET A 141 19.25 -6.70 -14.78
C MET A 141 19.77 -6.36 -16.17
N SER A 142 19.64 -5.11 -16.61
CA SER A 142 19.98 -4.69 -17.96
C SER A 142 20.18 -3.17 -18.05
N ASP A 143 21.09 -2.77 -18.95
CA ASP A 143 21.26 -1.37 -19.39
C ASP A 143 20.17 -0.94 -20.37
N ASP A 144 19.56 -1.90 -21.08
CA ASP A 144 18.49 -1.64 -22.04
C ASP A 144 17.21 -1.18 -21.34
N GLU A 145 16.81 0.06 -21.62
CA GLU A 145 15.61 0.66 -21.07
C GLU A 145 14.34 -0.12 -21.44
N THR A 146 14.27 -0.69 -22.64
CA THR A 146 13.14 -1.48 -23.11
C THR A 146 12.94 -2.72 -22.23
N VAL A 147 14.03 -3.37 -21.84
CA VAL A 147 14.01 -4.54 -20.96
C VAL A 147 13.55 -4.14 -19.54
N ARG A 148 14.05 -3.03 -19.01
CA ARG A 148 13.65 -2.52 -17.68
C ARG A 148 12.18 -2.12 -17.65
N ASN A 149 11.70 -1.46 -18.70
CA ASN A 149 10.30 -1.06 -18.82
C ASN A 149 9.38 -2.29 -18.89
N ARG A 150 9.76 -3.31 -19.68
CA ARG A 150 9.03 -4.59 -19.75
C ARG A 150 9.00 -5.30 -18.39
N ALA A 151 10.13 -5.42 -17.70
CA ALA A 151 10.20 -6.05 -16.38
C ALA A 151 9.31 -5.30 -15.35
N THR A 152 9.33 -3.97 -15.39
CA THR A 152 8.49 -3.12 -14.52
C THR A 152 7.01 -3.27 -14.84
N LEU A 153 6.63 -3.39 -16.11
CA LEU A 153 5.25 -3.63 -16.53
C LEU A 153 4.73 -4.98 -16.00
N ILE A 154 5.49 -6.07 -16.23
CA ILE A 154 5.13 -7.41 -15.74
C ILE A 154 5.01 -7.40 -14.22
N ARG A 155 5.95 -6.76 -13.50
CA ARG A 155 5.87 -6.57 -12.06
C ARG A 155 4.56 -5.89 -11.64
N GLY A 156 4.18 -4.80 -12.31
CA GLY A 156 2.93 -4.07 -12.01
C GLY A 156 1.68 -4.93 -12.19
N ILE A 157 1.62 -5.74 -13.25
CA ILE A 157 0.52 -6.68 -13.49
C ILE A 157 0.46 -7.73 -12.37
N VAL A 158 1.61 -8.32 -12.01
CA VAL A 158 1.69 -9.30 -10.93
C VAL A 158 1.33 -8.69 -9.57
N GLU A 159 1.69 -7.43 -9.31
CA GLU A 159 1.30 -6.70 -8.09
C GLU A 159 -0.23 -6.62 -7.98
N LEU A 160 -0.93 -6.26 -9.05
CA LEU A 160 -2.40 -6.21 -9.06
C LEU A 160 -3.02 -7.60 -8.83
N VAL A 161 -2.51 -8.63 -9.49
CA VAL A 161 -2.96 -10.02 -9.30
C VAL A 161 -2.73 -10.46 -7.84
N ALA A 162 -1.59 -10.12 -7.26
CA ALA A 162 -1.27 -10.44 -5.86
C ALA A 162 -2.22 -9.78 -4.87
N VAL A 163 -2.60 -8.53 -5.09
CA VAL A 163 -3.56 -7.81 -4.24
C VAL A 163 -4.92 -8.51 -4.25
N VAL A 164 -5.46 -8.82 -5.44
CA VAL A 164 -6.73 -9.55 -5.59
C VAL A 164 -6.65 -10.93 -4.94
N MET A 165 -5.58 -11.68 -5.24
CA MET A 165 -5.37 -13.03 -4.71
C MET A 165 -5.21 -13.05 -3.19
N GLY A 166 -4.49 -12.09 -2.62
CA GLY A 166 -4.29 -11.98 -1.16
C GLY A 166 -5.61 -11.79 -0.42
N ILE A 167 -6.44 -10.85 -0.88
CA ILE A 167 -7.77 -10.59 -0.28
C ILE A 167 -8.70 -11.78 -0.49
N ALA A 168 -8.72 -12.37 -1.69
CA ALA A 168 -9.57 -13.50 -2.00
C ALA A 168 -9.18 -14.73 -1.16
N LEU A 169 -7.91 -15.13 -1.19
CA LEU A 169 -7.45 -16.32 -0.49
C LEU A 169 -7.63 -16.19 1.02
N HIS A 170 -7.10 -15.11 1.61
CA HIS A 170 -7.20 -14.91 3.05
C HIS A 170 -8.65 -14.76 3.50
N GLY A 171 -9.40 -13.88 2.81
CA GLY A 171 -10.79 -13.59 3.18
C GLY A 171 -11.72 -14.79 3.06
N GLN A 172 -11.63 -15.58 1.99
CA GLN A 172 -12.50 -16.76 1.79
C GLN A 172 -12.15 -17.89 2.75
N VAL A 173 -10.86 -18.14 3.02
CA VAL A 173 -10.45 -19.14 4.01
C VAL A 173 -10.95 -18.75 5.39
N VAL A 174 -10.73 -17.50 5.82
CA VAL A 174 -11.21 -17.03 7.13
C VAL A 174 -12.74 -17.09 7.21
N ALA A 175 -13.46 -16.69 6.16
CA ALA A 175 -14.93 -16.76 6.14
C ALA A 175 -15.48 -18.18 6.24
N PHE A 176 -14.77 -19.17 5.68
CA PHE A 176 -15.15 -20.58 5.80
C PHE A 176 -15.08 -21.08 7.24
N TYR A 177 -14.10 -20.62 8.01
CA TYR A 177 -13.92 -20.96 9.42
C TYR A 177 -14.68 -20.04 10.38
N ASP A 178 -15.23 -18.91 9.91
CA ASP A 178 -16.05 -18.01 10.75
C ASP A 178 -17.44 -18.59 11.01
N THR A 179 -17.53 -19.43 12.05
CA THR A 179 -18.77 -20.08 12.49
C THR A 179 -19.56 -19.24 13.50
N VAL A 180 -19.00 -18.14 13.97
CA VAL A 180 -19.58 -17.25 15.00
C VAL A 180 -21.01 -16.80 14.70
N PRO A 181 -21.41 -16.43 13.47
CA PRO A 181 -22.79 -16.00 13.20
C PRO A 181 -23.83 -17.10 13.42
N LYS A 182 -23.43 -18.36 13.36
CA LYS A 182 -24.35 -19.50 13.41
C LYS A 182 -24.57 -20.06 14.81
N LYS A 183 -23.59 -19.96 15.71
CA LYS A 183 -23.65 -20.57 17.05
C LYS A 183 -23.68 -19.56 18.20
N ALA A 184 -22.77 -18.61 18.24
CA ALA A 184 -22.53 -17.78 19.43
C ALA A 184 -23.55 -16.66 19.66
N CYS A 185 -24.10 -16.07 18.61
CA CYS A 185 -25.14 -15.02 18.76
C CYS A 185 -26.57 -15.57 18.71
N ARG A 186 -26.81 -16.84 18.36
CA ARG A 186 -28.14 -17.47 18.34
C ARG A 186 -28.66 -17.90 19.72
N LEU A 187 -27.78 -18.26 20.63
CA LEU A 187 -28.15 -18.58 22.01
C LEU A 187 -28.74 -17.40 22.81
N ALA A 188 -28.66 -16.25 22.22
CA ALA A 188 -29.12 -15.00 22.80
C ALA A 188 -30.61 -14.72 22.73
N ASN A 189 -31.35 -15.46 21.92
CA ASN A 189 -32.81 -15.26 21.76
C ASN A 189 -33.67 -16.20 22.61
N SER A 190 -33.05 -17.05 23.42
CA SER A 190 -33.78 -17.93 24.36
C SER A 190 -33.51 -17.51 25.81
N THR A 191 -34.49 -16.81 26.40
CA THR A 191 -34.73 -16.68 27.83
C THR A 191 -33.56 -16.27 28.73
N ASP A 192 -33.35 -14.98 28.94
CA ASP A 192 -33.35 -14.38 30.29
C ASP A 192 -33.13 -12.88 30.24
N ASN A 193 -33.90 -12.11 31.04
CA ASN A 193 -33.82 -10.65 31.17
C ASN A 193 -32.65 -10.17 32.04
N SER A 194 -31.56 -10.90 32.12
CA SER A 194 -30.34 -10.46 32.78
C SER A 194 -29.34 -9.90 31.75
N THR A 195 -28.80 -8.73 32.03
CA THR A 195 -27.73 -8.04 31.34
C THR A 195 -26.41 -8.85 31.38
N THR A 196 -26.43 -10.04 30.79
CA THR A 196 -25.21 -10.86 30.67
C THR A 196 -24.47 -10.44 29.39
N HIS A 197 -23.29 -9.91 29.58
CA HIS A 197 -22.30 -9.66 28.51
C HIS A 197 -22.08 -10.95 27.72
N ARG A 198 -22.37 -10.94 26.43
CA ARG A 198 -22.36 -12.12 25.56
C ARG A 198 -20.98 -12.31 24.97
N HIS A 199 -20.16 -13.14 25.60
CA HIS A 199 -18.86 -13.50 25.06
C HIS A 199 -18.98 -14.45 23.85
N ILE A 200 -18.05 -14.30 22.89
CA ILE A 200 -17.89 -15.23 21.77
C ILE A 200 -17.55 -16.59 22.33
N ASP A 201 -18.23 -17.62 21.80
CA ASP A 201 -17.98 -19.03 22.17
C ASP A 201 -16.49 -19.38 21.98
N PRO A 202 -15.76 -19.88 22.97
CA PRO A 202 -14.36 -20.25 22.86
C PRO A 202 -14.04 -21.21 21.70
N GLU A 203 -14.94 -22.15 21.41
CA GLU A 203 -14.79 -23.11 20.32
C GLU A 203 -14.88 -22.43 18.95
N ALA A 204 -15.85 -21.52 18.79
CA ALA A 204 -15.98 -20.73 17.56
C ALA A 204 -14.79 -19.76 17.33
N LEU A 205 -14.22 -19.22 18.42
CA LEU A 205 -13.02 -18.39 18.33
C LEU A 205 -11.79 -19.21 17.90
N GLU A 206 -11.68 -20.46 18.34
CA GLU A 206 -10.60 -21.37 17.96
C GLU A 206 -10.69 -21.74 16.46
N ASP A 207 -11.88 -21.97 15.95
CA ASP A 207 -12.10 -22.18 14.52
C ASP A 207 -11.62 -20.99 13.69
N ILE A 208 -11.94 -19.77 14.10
CA ILE A 208 -11.49 -18.55 13.40
C ILE A 208 -9.95 -18.45 13.44
N LYS A 209 -9.31 -18.68 14.60
CA LYS A 209 -7.85 -18.69 14.72
C LYS A 209 -7.20 -19.68 13.75
N ASN A 210 -7.77 -20.87 13.63
CA ASN A 210 -7.31 -21.89 12.69
C ASN A 210 -7.47 -21.42 11.24
N GLY A 211 -8.57 -20.73 10.89
CA GLY A 211 -8.77 -20.12 9.57
C GLY A 211 -7.67 -19.11 9.21
N TYR A 212 -7.31 -18.24 10.15
CA TYR A 212 -6.20 -17.29 9.95
C TYR A 212 -4.86 -18.00 9.75
N LEU A 213 -4.55 -19.04 10.56
CA LEU A 213 -3.31 -19.78 10.44
C LEU A 213 -3.20 -20.57 9.13
N ILE A 214 -4.29 -21.22 8.70
CA ILE A 214 -4.32 -22.00 7.44
C ILE A 214 -4.12 -21.06 6.25
N SER A 215 -4.81 -19.91 6.23
CA SER A 215 -4.63 -18.94 5.17
C SER A 215 -3.22 -18.32 5.18
N ALA A 216 -2.67 -18.04 6.37
CA ALA A 216 -1.30 -17.57 6.52
C ALA A 216 -0.28 -18.60 5.99
N ALA A 217 -0.47 -19.88 6.29
CA ALA A 217 0.39 -20.96 5.78
C ALA A 217 0.36 -21.05 4.26
N ALA A 218 -0.83 -20.93 3.63
CA ALA A 218 -0.97 -20.93 2.18
C ALA A 218 -0.24 -19.73 1.54
N ILE A 219 -0.41 -18.54 2.09
CA ILE A 219 0.28 -17.33 1.62
C ILE A 219 1.81 -17.46 1.81
N CYS A 220 2.26 -18.00 2.93
CA CYS A 220 3.67 -18.30 3.18
C CYS A 220 4.26 -19.23 2.12
N GLY A 221 3.54 -20.31 1.76
CA GLY A 221 3.98 -21.24 0.72
C GLY A 221 4.15 -20.58 -0.65
N ILE A 222 3.14 -19.81 -1.08
CA ILE A 222 3.17 -19.08 -2.35
C ILE A 222 4.31 -18.04 -2.35
N SER A 223 4.46 -17.29 -1.27
CA SER A 223 5.47 -16.25 -1.13
C SER A 223 6.89 -16.82 -1.10
N LEU A 224 7.09 -17.95 -0.44
CA LEU A 224 8.38 -18.65 -0.44
C LEU A 224 8.76 -19.11 -1.85
N LEU A 225 7.84 -19.72 -2.58
CA LEU A 225 8.05 -20.13 -3.97
C LEU A 225 8.41 -18.93 -4.86
N ALA A 226 7.68 -17.82 -4.75
CA ALA A 226 7.96 -16.60 -5.50
C ALA A 226 9.36 -16.04 -5.17
N THR A 227 9.74 -16.04 -3.89
CA THR A 227 11.08 -15.61 -3.44
C THR A 227 12.19 -16.50 -4.02
N LEU A 228 12.00 -17.81 -4.05
CA LEU A 228 12.96 -18.75 -4.65
C LEU A 228 13.07 -18.51 -6.17
N ILE A 229 11.94 -18.35 -6.87
CA ILE A 229 11.92 -18.10 -8.32
C ILE A 229 12.71 -16.83 -8.65
N VAL A 230 12.48 -15.71 -7.96
CA VAL A 230 13.19 -14.46 -8.27
C VAL A 230 14.67 -14.54 -7.91
N THR A 231 15.02 -15.17 -6.78
CA THR A 231 16.40 -15.26 -6.32
C THR A 231 17.27 -16.09 -7.27
N PHE A 232 16.76 -17.23 -7.75
CA PHE A 232 17.51 -18.13 -8.62
C PHE A 232 17.28 -17.86 -10.11
N GLY A 233 16.11 -17.31 -10.48
CA GLY A 233 15.74 -17.08 -11.87
C GLY A 233 16.26 -15.78 -12.47
N VAL A 234 16.57 -14.76 -11.65
CA VAL A 234 17.05 -13.45 -12.10
C VAL A 234 18.56 -13.34 -11.90
N LYS A 235 19.31 -12.90 -12.91
CA LYS A 235 20.77 -12.71 -12.83
C LYS A 235 21.08 -11.23 -12.60
N GLU A 236 21.90 -10.93 -11.59
CA GLU A 236 22.51 -9.61 -11.44
C GLU A 236 23.77 -9.55 -12.34
N ARG A 237 23.83 -8.54 -13.20
CA ARG A 237 25.00 -8.27 -14.03
C ARG A 237 25.91 -7.33 -13.25
N ARG A 238 27.14 -7.79 -12.99
CA ARG A 238 28.12 -7.07 -12.14
C ARG A 238 28.73 -5.84 -12.80
N ASP A 239 28.61 -5.72 -14.13
CA ASP A 239 29.33 -4.71 -14.92
C ASP A 239 28.66 -3.32 -14.93
N MET A 240 27.53 -3.16 -14.22
CA MET A 240 26.94 -1.85 -13.99
C MET A 240 27.63 -1.16 -12.81
N GLU A 241 28.88 -0.76 -13.00
CA GLU A 241 29.55 0.16 -12.09
C GLU A 241 28.92 1.55 -12.19
N ARG A 242 28.67 2.12 -11.04
CA ARG A 242 28.03 3.41 -10.85
C ARG A 242 28.89 4.55 -11.37
N GLU A 243 28.42 5.25 -12.38
CA GLU A 243 28.91 6.60 -12.72
C GLU A 243 28.16 7.75 -11.98
N ASN A 244 27.09 7.45 -11.24
CA ASN A 244 26.14 8.49 -10.81
C ASN A 244 25.97 8.76 -9.30
N GLU A 245 26.79 8.19 -8.39
CA GLU A 245 26.70 8.59 -6.96
C GLU A 245 27.64 9.75 -6.57
N GLN A 246 28.45 10.29 -7.48
CA GLN A 246 29.50 11.26 -7.14
C GLN A 246 29.04 12.73 -7.10
N ASN A 247 27.80 13.08 -7.49
CA ASN A 247 27.39 14.48 -7.60
C ASN A 247 26.50 15.01 -6.46
N LEU A 248 26.35 14.30 -5.34
CA LEU A 248 25.63 14.80 -4.16
C LEU A 248 26.54 15.50 -3.11
N ASN A 249 27.78 15.83 -3.48
CA ASN A 249 28.76 16.46 -2.58
C ASN A 249 28.59 17.98 -2.36
N GLY A 250 27.52 18.60 -2.81
CA GLY A 250 27.19 19.98 -2.53
C GLY A 250 25.91 20.09 -1.70
N ASN A 251 26.00 20.54 -0.46
CA ASN A 251 24.88 20.99 0.42
C ASN A 251 23.53 20.26 0.23
N PHE A 252 23.49 18.95 0.49
CA PHE A 252 22.26 18.12 0.40
C PHE A 252 21.06 18.79 1.08
N LEU A 253 21.25 19.41 2.24
CA LEU A 253 20.20 20.13 2.95
C LEU A 253 19.65 21.34 2.16
N LYS A 254 20.49 22.04 1.40
CA LYS A 254 20.06 23.16 0.56
C LYS A 254 19.24 22.65 -0.64
N THR A 255 19.66 21.57 -1.26
CA THR A 255 18.93 20.90 -2.34
C THR A 255 17.58 20.36 -1.86
N LEU A 256 17.57 19.67 -0.71
CA LEU A 256 16.36 19.17 -0.08
C LEU A 256 15.39 20.31 0.24
N LYS A 257 15.89 21.42 0.81
CA LYS A 257 15.07 22.61 1.07
C LYS A 257 14.49 23.18 -0.23
N GLY A 258 15.28 23.24 -1.32
CA GLY A 258 14.80 23.67 -2.63
C GLY A 258 13.64 22.84 -3.16
N VAL A 259 13.76 21.51 -3.08
CA VAL A 259 12.70 20.57 -3.50
C VAL A 259 11.47 20.68 -2.61
N VAL A 260 11.63 20.74 -1.28
CA VAL A 260 10.52 20.87 -0.32
C VAL A 260 9.76 22.19 -0.51
N THR A 261 10.47 23.29 -0.78
CA THR A 261 9.85 24.63 -0.92
C THR A 261 9.38 24.91 -2.35
N PHE A 262 9.63 24.02 -3.29
CA PHE A 262 9.17 24.18 -4.67
C PHE A 262 7.64 24.20 -4.74
N ARG A 263 7.07 25.31 -5.16
CA ARG A 263 5.63 25.58 -5.08
C ARG A 263 4.73 24.45 -5.63
N PRO A 264 4.97 23.90 -6.85
CA PRO A 264 4.18 22.78 -7.34
C PRO A 264 4.27 21.54 -6.44
N ASN A 265 5.46 21.24 -5.90
CA ASN A 265 5.68 20.09 -5.02
C ASN A 265 4.96 20.24 -3.68
N VAL A 266 4.94 21.45 -3.09
CA VAL A 266 4.20 21.71 -1.85
C VAL A 266 2.72 21.40 -2.00
N TYR A 267 2.07 21.94 -3.05
CA TYR A 267 0.67 21.65 -3.33
C TYR A 267 0.43 20.16 -3.57
N PHE A 268 1.34 19.52 -4.32
CA PHE A 268 1.29 18.09 -4.61
C PHE A 268 1.30 17.25 -3.33
N LEU A 269 2.30 17.44 -2.47
CA LEU A 269 2.44 16.67 -1.24
C LEU A 269 1.25 16.86 -0.28
N ILE A 270 0.72 18.08 -0.17
CA ILE A 270 -0.44 18.36 0.69
C ILE A 270 -1.69 17.66 0.15
N TYR A 271 -2.02 17.87 -1.13
CA TYR A 271 -3.24 17.24 -1.65
C TYR A 271 -3.12 15.72 -1.70
N ASP A 272 -1.92 15.18 -1.97
CA ASP A 272 -1.73 13.72 -2.01
C ASP A 272 -1.95 13.08 -0.64
N VAL A 273 -1.35 13.62 0.43
CA VAL A 273 -1.63 13.13 1.80
C VAL A 273 -3.12 13.18 2.12
N CYS A 274 -3.79 14.28 1.75
CA CYS A 274 -5.23 14.42 2.00
C CYS A 274 -6.09 13.43 1.20
N LEU A 275 -5.73 13.14 -0.05
CA LEU A 275 -6.52 12.27 -0.92
C LEU A 275 -6.14 10.79 -0.80
N TYR A 276 -4.92 10.49 -0.38
CA TYR A 276 -4.47 9.12 -0.11
C TYR A 276 -4.96 8.60 1.25
N SER A 277 -5.06 9.46 2.28
CA SER A 277 -5.50 9.06 3.62
C SER A 277 -6.85 8.35 3.67
N PRO A 278 -7.91 8.78 2.96
CA PRO A 278 -9.18 8.05 2.87
C PRO A 278 -9.01 6.61 2.39
N THR A 279 -8.19 6.38 1.37
CA THR A 279 -7.92 5.03 0.85
C THR A 279 -7.33 4.12 1.92
N VAL A 280 -6.40 4.65 2.73
CA VAL A 280 -5.77 3.90 3.82
C VAL A 280 -6.77 3.64 4.96
N ILE A 281 -7.60 4.61 5.31
CA ILE A 281 -8.66 4.44 6.32
C ILE A 281 -9.62 3.33 5.91
N TYR A 282 -10.06 3.32 4.64
CA TYR A 282 -10.89 2.23 4.11
C TYR A 282 -10.19 0.89 4.16
N SER A 283 -8.94 0.81 3.73
CA SER A 283 -8.15 -0.42 3.79
C SER A 283 -8.09 -1.01 5.21
N GLY A 284 -7.90 -0.17 6.24
CA GLY A 284 -7.75 -0.61 7.62
C GLY A 284 -9.06 -0.79 8.41
N GLY A 285 -10.13 -0.08 8.02
CA GLY A 285 -11.35 0.03 8.81
C GLY A 285 -12.60 -0.58 8.18
N ALA A 286 -12.62 -0.81 6.85
CA ALA A 286 -13.82 -1.27 6.15
C ALA A 286 -14.37 -2.59 6.71
N ALA A 287 -13.51 -3.55 7.06
CA ALA A 287 -13.93 -4.83 7.58
C ALA A 287 -14.70 -4.66 8.92
N ILE A 288 -14.17 -3.87 9.85
CA ILE A 288 -14.80 -3.59 11.14
C ILE A 288 -16.12 -2.81 10.95
N TYR A 289 -16.12 -1.82 10.05
CA TYR A 289 -17.30 -1.03 9.73
C TYR A 289 -18.44 -1.90 9.14
N LEU A 290 -18.12 -2.77 8.18
CA LEU A 290 -19.08 -3.69 7.58
C LEU A 290 -19.66 -4.69 8.62
N GLN A 291 -18.83 -5.10 9.55
CA GLN A 291 -19.21 -6.05 10.60
C GLN A 291 -20.13 -5.43 11.64
N TYR A 292 -19.77 -4.27 12.21
CA TYR A 292 -20.45 -3.70 13.36
C TYR A 292 -21.49 -2.63 13.03
N SER A 293 -21.21 -1.80 12.02
CA SER A 293 -22.16 -0.71 11.64
C SER A 293 -23.21 -1.18 10.64
N LEU A 294 -22.85 -2.11 9.74
CA LEU A 294 -23.75 -2.57 8.69
C LEU A 294 -24.32 -3.99 8.92
N ASP A 295 -23.86 -4.71 9.94
CA ASP A 295 -24.29 -6.08 10.27
C ASP A 295 -24.15 -7.06 9.07
N LEU A 296 -23.03 -6.93 8.32
CA LEU A 296 -22.71 -7.70 7.12
C LEU A 296 -21.49 -8.60 7.32
N ARG A 297 -21.26 -9.13 8.54
CA ARG A 297 -20.08 -9.92 8.92
C ARG A 297 -19.74 -11.02 7.91
N SER A 298 -20.71 -11.83 7.52
CA SER A 298 -20.50 -12.95 6.59
C SER A 298 -20.13 -12.53 5.16
N GLN A 299 -20.37 -11.26 4.80
CA GLN A 299 -20.13 -10.72 3.45
C GLN A 299 -18.86 -9.88 3.35
N VAL A 300 -18.19 -9.64 4.48
CA VAL A 300 -16.98 -8.80 4.53
C VAL A 300 -15.94 -9.21 3.48
N PRO A 301 -15.52 -10.48 3.37
CA PRO A 301 -14.50 -10.85 2.38
C PRO A 301 -14.93 -10.61 0.94
N ASN A 302 -16.21 -10.87 0.62
CA ASN A 302 -16.76 -10.67 -0.71
C ASN A 302 -16.79 -9.18 -1.07
N ILE A 303 -17.22 -8.32 -0.15
CA ILE A 303 -17.29 -6.87 -0.35
C ILE A 303 -15.89 -6.28 -0.54
N LEU A 304 -14.91 -6.68 0.27
CA LEU A 304 -13.52 -6.25 0.12
C LEU A 304 -12.93 -6.70 -1.22
N LEU A 305 -13.21 -7.93 -1.63
CA LEU A 305 -12.77 -8.45 -2.92
C LEU A 305 -13.39 -7.65 -4.08
N ILE A 306 -14.68 -7.37 -4.05
CA ILE A 306 -15.39 -6.56 -5.07
C ILE A 306 -14.76 -5.16 -5.15
N THR A 307 -14.43 -4.54 -4.03
CA THR A 307 -13.76 -3.22 -4.00
C THR A 307 -12.46 -3.25 -4.81
N VAL A 308 -11.60 -4.22 -4.53
CA VAL A 308 -10.29 -4.32 -5.19
C VAL A 308 -10.43 -4.68 -6.66
N VAL A 309 -11.30 -5.62 -7.01
CA VAL A 309 -11.59 -5.98 -8.41
C VAL A 309 -12.10 -4.76 -9.18
N SER A 310 -13.02 -3.97 -8.59
CA SER A 310 -13.53 -2.73 -9.20
C SER A 310 -12.41 -1.71 -9.43
N THR A 311 -11.46 -1.59 -8.50
CA THR A 311 -10.29 -0.71 -8.66
C THR A 311 -9.41 -1.16 -9.84
N VAL A 312 -9.10 -2.44 -9.91
CA VAL A 312 -8.24 -3.01 -10.98
C VAL A 312 -8.89 -2.87 -12.35
N VAL A 313 -10.19 -3.17 -12.45
CA VAL A 313 -10.96 -3.06 -13.71
C VAL A 313 -11.09 -1.60 -14.18
N ALA A 314 -11.21 -0.66 -13.26
CA ALA A 314 -11.33 0.76 -13.58
C ALA A 314 -10.00 1.43 -14.00
N LEU A 315 -8.85 0.84 -13.64
CA LEU A 315 -7.53 1.44 -13.89
C LEU A 315 -7.26 1.78 -15.37
N PRO A 316 -7.52 0.89 -16.34
CA PRO A 316 -7.39 1.21 -17.77
C PRO A 316 -8.30 2.36 -18.21
N ALA A 317 -9.55 2.38 -17.73
CA ALA A 317 -10.50 3.44 -18.06
C ALA A 317 -10.03 4.81 -17.55
N VAL A 318 -9.46 4.87 -16.34
CA VAL A 318 -8.84 6.09 -15.79
C VAL A 318 -7.67 6.53 -16.66
N GLY A 319 -6.81 5.62 -17.12
CA GLY A 319 -5.72 5.91 -18.05
C GLY A 319 -6.22 6.59 -19.33
N LEU A 320 -7.23 6.01 -19.98
CA LEU A 320 -7.84 6.58 -21.21
C LEU A 320 -8.48 7.95 -20.98
N LEU A 321 -9.10 8.17 -19.81
CA LEU A 321 -9.64 9.49 -19.46
C LEU A 321 -8.52 10.53 -19.27
N VAL A 322 -7.43 10.15 -18.64
CA VAL A 322 -6.26 11.00 -18.43
C VAL A 322 -5.61 11.37 -19.74
N ASP A 323 -5.48 10.43 -20.68
CA ASP A 323 -4.92 10.68 -22.01
C ASP A 323 -5.78 11.65 -22.83
N LYS A 324 -7.10 11.57 -22.70
CA LYS A 324 -8.06 12.39 -23.45
C LYS A 324 -8.26 13.78 -22.87
N PHE A 325 -8.41 13.91 -21.55
CA PHE A 325 -8.81 15.14 -20.88
C PHE A 325 -7.71 15.79 -20.04
N GLY A 326 -6.56 15.12 -19.88
CA GLY A 326 -5.45 15.56 -19.04
C GLY A 326 -5.59 15.11 -17.57
N LYS A 327 -4.44 15.12 -16.87
CA LYS A 327 -4.30 14.57 -15.52
C LYS A 327 -5.10 15.34 -14.47
N LYS A 328 -4.89 16.66 -14.40
CA LYS A 328 -5.49 17.53 -13.38
C LYS A 328 -7.03 17.60 -13.46
N PRO A 329 -7.68 17.83 -14.62
CA PRO A 329 -9.13 17.87 -14.71
C PRO A 329 -9.78 16.55 -14.35
N VAL A 330 -9.23 15.42 -14.84
CA VAL A 330 -9.76 14.08 -14.51
C VAL A 330 -9.67 13.83 -13.01
N TYR A 331 -8.54 14.17 -12.39
CA TYR A 331 -8.38 13.94 -10.95
C TYR A 331 -9.35 14.77 -10.11
N ILE A 332 -9.56 16.06 -10.45
CA ILE A 332 -10.55 16.93 -9.78
C ILE A 332 -11.95 16.31 -9.86
N VAL A 333 -12.37 15.87 -11.05
CA VAL A 333 -13.70 15.26 -11.24
C VAL A 333 -13.83 13.96 -10.45
N MET A 334 -12.81 13.08 -10.49
CA MET A 334 -12.85 11.82 -9.75
C MET A 334 -12.91 12.04 -8.24
N VAL A 335 -12.13 12.97 -7.69
CA VAL A 335 -12.19 13.33 -6.27
C VAL A 335 -13.55 13.97 -5.90
N ALA A 336 -14.06 14.87 -6.73
CA ALA A 336 -15.38 15.47 -6.49
C ALA A 336 -16.49 14.41 -6.48
N LEU A 337 -16.42 13.43 -7.38
CA LEU A 337 -17.37 12.30 -7.41
C LEU A 337 -17.21 11.36 -6.21
N THR A 338 -16.03 11.28 -5.60
CA THR A 338 -15.80 10.45 -4.41
C THR A 338 -16.56 10.97 -3.19
N ILE A 339 -16.70 12.30 -3.05
CA ILE A 339 -17.31 12.93 -1.87
C ILE A 339 -18.76 12.45 -1.60
N PRO A 340 -19.71 12.43 -2.57
CA PRO A 340 -21.05 11.93 -2.32
C PRO A 340 -21.08 10.44 -1.90
N PHE A 341 -20.19 9.60 -2.42
CA PHE A 341 -20.12 8.21 -1.99
C PHE A 341 -19.55 8.08 -0.57
N LEU A 342 -18.58 8.91 -0.19
CA LEU A 342 -18.09 9.00 1.19
C LEU A 342 -19.21 9.41 2.16
N ILE A 343 -20.04 10.40 1.79
CA ILE A 343 -21.21 10.79 2.58
C ILE A 343 -22.20 9.61 2.63
N GLY A 344 -22.43 8.96 1.50
CA GLY A 344 -23.29 7.79 1.40
C GLY A 344 -22.89 6.68 2.37
N CYS A 345 -21.58 6.40 2.51
CA CYS A 345 -21.10 5.42 3.50
C CYS A 345 -21.58 5.70 4.93
N GLY A 346 -21.66 6.97 5.35
CA GLY A 346 -22.15 7.33 6.69
C GLY A 346 -23.65 7.11 6.87
N LEU A 347 -24.42 7.11 5.79
CA LEU A 347 -25.89 7.08 5.80
C LEU A 347 -26.48 5.69 5.48
N VAL A 348 -25.65 4.70 5.12
CA VAL A 348 -26.14 3.35 4.76
C VAL A 348 -26.87 2.72 5.95
N PRO A 349 -28.12 2.25 5.74
CA PRO A 349 -28.83 1.48 6.74
C PRO A 349 -28.18 0.09 6.95
N PRO A 350 -28.24 -0.48 8.17
CA PRO A 350 -27.79 -1.85 8.41
C PRO A 350 -28.47 -2.86 7.47
N ARG A 351 -27.74 -3.91 7.07
CA ARG A 351 -28.21 -5.02 6.22
C ARG A 351 -28.58 -4.63 4.77
N SER A 352 -28.25 -3.42 4.33
CA SER A 352 -28.57 -2.93 2.98
C SER A 352 -27.52 -3.34 1.96
N MET A 353 -27.46 -4.64 1.63
CA MET A 353 -26.40 -5.21 0.75
C MET A 353 -26.33 -4.53 -0.62
N VAL A 354 -27.48 -4.23 -1.26
CA VAL A 354 -27.49 -3.62 -2.60
C VAL A 354 -26.86 -2.23 -2.59
N ILE A 355 -27.20 -1.40 -1.60
CA ILE A 355 -26.63 -0.04 -1.46
C ILE A 355 -25.12 -0.12 -1.22
N VAL A 356 -24.70 -1.04 -0.34
CA VAL A 356 -23.28 -1.28 -0.07
C VAL A 356 -22.53 -1.67 -1.33
N LEU A 357 -23.06 -2.60 -2.15
CA LEU A 357 -22.45 -3.03 -3.40
C LEU A 357 -22.29 -1.88 -4.40
N VAL A 358 -23.30 -1.06 -4.58
CA VAL A 358 -23.22 0.11 -5.47
C VAL A 358 -22.13 1.07 -4.99
N ILE A 359 -22.11 1.41 -3.70
CA ILE A 359 -21.11 2.31 -3.13
C ILE A 359 -19.71 1.74 -3.31
N VAL A 360 -19.51 0.47 -3.00
CA VAL A 360 -18.20 -0.20 -3.02
C VAL A 360 -17.64 -0.31 -4.45
N ILE A 361 -18.50 -0.61 -5.44
CA ILE A 361 -18.09 -0.64 -6.85
C ILE A 361 -17.69 0.76 -7.33
N CYS A 362 -18.50 1.77 -7.03
CA CYS A 362 -18.18 3.14 -7.41
C CYS A 362 -16.93 3.66 -6.71
N MET A 363 -16.81 3.42 -5.39
CA MET A 363 -15.62 3.79 -4.62
C MET A 363 -14.36 3.10 -5.12
N GLY A 364 -14.44 1.79 -5.43
CA GLY A 364 -13.32 1.05 -6.02
C GLY A 364 -12.85 1.66 -7.34
N ALA A 365 -13.79 2.00 -8.23
CA ALA A 365 -13.47 2.66 -9.49
C ALA A 365 -12.82 4.05 -9.29
N LEU A 366 -13.29 4.82 -8.31
CA LEU A 366 -12.74 6.15 -8.00
C LEU A 366 -11.36 6.04 -7.30
N MET A 367 -11.13 5.00 -6.51
CA MET A 367 -9.83 4.69 -5.91
C MET A 367 -8.73 4.40 -6.95
N ALA A 368 -9.08 3.92 -8.14
CA ALA A 368 -8.14 3.72 -9.23
C ALA A 368 -7.43 5.03 -9.62
N ALA A 369 -8.13 6.16 -9.60
CA ALA A 369 -7.55 7.46 -9.87
C ALA A 369 -6.47 7.85 -8.84
N ASN A 370 -6.71 7.61 -7.55
CA ASN A 370 -5.74 7.85 -6.48
C ASN A 370 -4.50 6.96 -6.59
N SER A 371 -4.62 5.78 -7.18
CA SER A 371 -3.50 4.85 -7.37
C SER A 371 -2.64 5.18 -8.59
N TYR A 372 -3.18 5.88 -9.60
CA TYR A 372 -2.51 6.10 -10.88
C TYR A 372 -2.07 7.55 -11.09
N ILE A 373 -2.97 8.52 -10.89
CA ILE A 373 -2.74 9.91 -11.30
C ILE A 373 -1.58 10.58 -10.54
N PRO A 374 -1.42 10.44 -9.21
CA PRO A 374 -0.32 11.09 -8.49
C PRO A 374 1.06 10.68 -9.00
N TRP A 375 1.26 9.39 -9.35
CA TRP A 375 2.51 8.90 -9.93
C TRP A 375 2.85 9.58 -11.25
N THR A 376 1.85 9.83 -12.07
CA THR A 376 2.03 10.50 -13.37
C THR A 376 2.20 12.01 -13.24
N MET A 377 1.61 12.64 -12.21
CA MET A 377 1.77 14.08 -11.95
C MET A 377 3.14 14.39 -11.32
N LEU A 378 3.72 13.44 -10.59
CA LEU A 378 5.04 13.62 -9.98
C LEU A 378 6.14 13.83 -11.04
N SER A 379 6.08 13.10 -12.15
CA SER A 379 7.03 13.32 -13.26
C SER A 379 6.93 14.74 -13.86
N ASP A 380 5.71 15.27 -13.97
CA ASP A 380 5.51 16.64 -14.47
C ASP A 380 6.13 17.72 -13.54
N ILE A 381 6.17 17.43 -12.22
CA ILE A 381 6.81 18.31 -11.24
C ILE A 381 8.32 18.28 -11.38
N VAL A 382 8.91 17.09 -11.60
CA VAL A 382 10.35 16.92 -11.83
C VAL A 382 10.76 17.68 -13.09
N ASP A 383 9.99 17.55 -14.18
CA ASP A 383 10.24 18.25 -15.43
C ASP A 383 10.17 19.78 -15.26
N ALA A 384 9.17 20.29 -14.54
CA ALA A 384 9.05 21.70 -14.21
C ALA A 384 10.22 22.22 -13.35
N TYR A 385 10.70 21.39 -12.40
CA TYR A 385 11.86 21.75 -11.58
C TYR A 385 13.15 21.77 -12.38
N GLN A 386 13.33 20.81 -13.31
CA GLN A 386 14.49 20.75 -14.19
C GLN A 386 14.60 21.99 -15.09
N LEU A 387 13.49 22.49 -15.65
CA LEU A 387 13.47 23.72 -16.44
C LEU A 387 13.88 24.96 -15.64
N GLN A 388 13.53 25.02 -14.33
CA GLN A 388 13.87 26.19 -13.51
C GLN A 388 15.29 26.16 -12.94
N THR A 389 15.83 24.96 -12.68
CA THR A 389 17.10 24.80 -11.95
C THR A 389 18.22 24.18 -12.76
N ASN A 390 17.93 23.69 -13.97
CA ASN A 390 18.82 22.85 -14.78
C ASN A 390 19.33 21.60 -14.07
N GLN A 391 18.63 21.17 -12.99
CA GLN A 391 18.97 19.98 -12.22
C GLN A 391 17.82 18.98 -12.24
N ARG A 392 18.08 17.75 -12.65
CA ARG A 392 17.11 16.66 -12.61
C ARG A 392 17.29 15.84 -11.36
N LEU A 393 16.30 15.89 -10.46
CA LEU A 393 16.36 15.28 -9.12
C LEU A 393 15.22 14.26 -8.93
N ASP A 394 14.99 13.40 -9.91
CA ASP A 394 13.92 12.38 -9.89
C ASP A 394 13.88 11.63 -8.55
N THR A 395 15.01 11.06 -8.14
CA THR A 395 15.11 10.22 -6.93
C THR A 395 14.66 10.97 -5.67
N LEU A 396 14.98 12.26 -5.56
CA LEU A 396 14.64 13.05 -4.38
C LEU A 396 13.13 13.34 -4.32
N PHE A 397 12.51 13.70 -5.44
CA PHE A 397 11.06 13.93 -5.52
C PHE A 397 10.27 12.65 -5.25
N PHE A 398 10.66 11.52 -5.86
CA PHE A 398 10.03 10.24 -5.62
C PHE A 398 10.17 9.77 -4.16
N SER A 399 11.34 9.98 -3.55
CA SER A 399 11.57 9.63 -2.14
C SER A 399 10.69 10.45 -1.20
N MET A 400 10.52 11.74 -1.46
CA MET A 400 9.63 12.62 -0.67
C MET A 400 8.17 12.21 -0.82
N TYR A 401 7.73 11.91 -2.03
CA TYR A 401 6.38 11.40 -2.27
C TYR A 401 6.11 10.11 -1.49
N LEU A 402 7.01 9.14 -1.60
CA LEU A 402 6.90 7.88 -0.85
C LEU A 402 6.88 8.09 0.67
N LEU A 403 7.70 9.02 1.18
CA LEU A 403 7.69 9.40 2.60
C LEU A 403 6.31 9.92 3.03
N MET A 404 5.68 10.79 2.23
CA MET A 404 4.35 11.32 2.53
C MET A 404 3.27 10.25 2.47
N CYS A 405 3.30 9.34 1.50
CA CYS A 405 2.40 8.17 1.45
C CYS A 405 2.55 7.28 2.70
N ARG A 406 3.78 7.08 3.19
CA ARG A 406 4.03 6.32 4.43
C ARG A 406 3.47 7.03 5.66
N LEU A 407 3.65 8.34 5.77
CA LEU A 407 3.06 9.13 6.86
C LEU A 407 1.53 9.08 6.84
N ALA A 408 0.90 9.23 5.68
CA ALA A 408 -0.53 9.07 5.52
C ALA A 408 -1.00 7.65 5.92
N SER A 409 -0.20 6.62 5.61
CA SER A 409 -0.50 5.23 6.00
C SER A 409 -0.44 5.03 7.52
N VAL A 410 0.52 5.64 8.21
CA VAL A 410 0.61 5.61 9.70
C VAL A 410 -0.65 6.16 10.31
N LEU A 411 -1.06 7.37 9.88
CA LEU A 411 -2.23 8.06 10.41
C LEU A 411 -3.53 7.35 10.07
N GLY A 412 -3.69 6.89 8.81
CA GLY A 412 -4.91 6.25 8.35
C GLY A 412 -5.16 4.88 8.98
N GLN A 413 -4.15 4.04 9.14
CA GLN A 413 -4.27 2.73 9.78
C GLN A 413 -4.57 2.86 11.28
N ALA A 414 -3.89 3.78 11.98
CA ALA A 414 -4.14 4.01 13.39
C ALA A 414 -5.52 4.64 13.66
N ALA A 415 -6.06 5.42 12.72
CA ALA A 415 -7.35 6.09 12.88
C ALA A 415 -8.49 5.09 13.16
N THR A 416 -8.44 3.88 12.58
CA THR A 416 -9.44 2.84 12.81
C THR A 416 -9.47 2.38 14.27
N THR A 417 -8.33 2.05 14.83
CA THR A 417 -8.23 1.60 16.22
C THR A 417 -8.49 2.72 17.21
N VAL A 418 -8.09 3.95 16.88
CA VAL A 418 -8.44 5.16 17.67
C VAL A 418 -9.94 5.39 17.69
N ALA A 419 -10.63 5.24 16.56
CA ALA A 419 -12.10 5.36 16.49
C ALA A 419 -12.79 4.32 17.36
N LEU A 420 -12.27 3.09 17.45
CA LEU A 420 -12.77 2.05 18.35
C LEU A 420 -12.59 2.43 19.82
N VAL A 421 -11.42 2.99 20.20
CA VAL A 421 -11.16 3.47 21.56
C VAL A 421 -12.16 4.58 21.94
N ILE A 422 -12.33 5.58 21.06
CA ILE A 422 -13.27 6.70 21.29
C ILE A 422 -14.71 6.19 21.38
N GLY A 423 -15.07 5.19 20.56
CA GLY A 423 -16.40 4.57 20.57
C GLY A 423 -16.68 3.72 21.80
N GLY A 424 -15.66 3.39 22.60
CA GLY A 424 -15.80 2.51 23.76
C GLY A 424 -16.01 1.05 23.36
N TYR A 425 -15.26 0.58 22.36
CA TYR A 425 -15.34 -0.81 21.89
C TYR A 425 -14.99 -1.81 22.99
N VAL A 426 -15.84 -2.81 23.19
CA VAL A 426 -15.65 -3.88 24.17
C VAL A 426 -15.25 -5.16 23.45
N THR A 427 -14.04 -5.63 23.75
CA THR A 427 -13.46 -6.83 23.12
C THR A 427 -14.23 -8.09 23.50
N GLY A 428 -14.54 -8.94 22.51
CA GLY A 428 -15.19 -10.23 22.72
C GLY A 428 -16.72 -10.17 22.87
N GLU A 429 -17.37 -9.01 22.76
CA GLU A 429 -18.82 -8.88 22.77
C GLU A 429 -19.43 -8.97 21.37
N CYS A 430 -20.51 -9.73 21.25
CA CYS A 430 -21.27 -9.87 20.00
C CYS A 430 -22.02 -8.60 19.59
N SER A 431 -22.36 -7.74 20.54
CA SER A 431 -23.08 -6.47 20.33
C SER A 431 -22.26 -5.33 20.91
N GLN A 432 -21.97 -4.35 20.11
CA GLN A 432 -21.19 -3.19 20.53
C GLN A 432 -22.08 -2.02 20.91
N PRO A 433 -21.63 -1.08 21.76
CA PRO A 433 -22.34 0.15 22.07
C PRO A 433 -22.66 0.98 20.81
N LYS A 434 -23.76 1.72 20.82
CA LYS A 434 -24.11 2.62 19.70
C LYS A 434 -23.04 3.68 19.42
N SER A 435 -22.25 4.04 20.42
CA SER A 435 -21.12 4.95 20.27
C SER A 435 -20.05 4.41 19.32
N VAL A 436 -19.83 3.09 19.28
CA VAL A 436 -18.92 2.43 18.33
C VAL A 436 -19.42 2.60 16.89
N ASP A 437 -20.73 2.36 16.64
CA ASP A 437 -21.33 2.60 15.32
C ASP A 437 -21.16 4.05 14.87
N THR A 438 -21.43 5.01 15.75
CA THR A 438 -21.28 6.44 15.46
C THR A 438 -19.81 6.78 15.13
N SER A 439 -18.87 6.30 15.93
CA SER A 439 -17.42 6.55 15.70
C SER A 439 -16.95 5.95 14.37
N LEU A 440 -17.40 4.73 14.03
CA LEU A 440 -17.06 4.10 12.76
C LEU A 440 -17.69 4.82 11.56
N ARG A 441 -18.92 5.31 11.68
CA ARG A 441 -19.57 6.12 10.63
C ARG A 441 -18.84 7.44 10.41
N ILE A 442 -18.40 8.11 11.47
CA ILE A 442 -17.59 9.33 11.36
C ILE A 442 -16.23 9.01 10.70
N LEU A 443 -15.60 7.92 11.07
CA LEU A 443 -14.33 7.48 10.49
C LEU A 443 -14.45 7.17 9.00
N MET A 444 -15.53 6.51 8.57
CA MET A 444 -15.71 6.08 7.17
C MET A 444 -16.33 7.16 6.27
N SER A 445 -16.91 8.20 6.85
CA SER A 445 -17.62 9.26 6.12
C SER A 445 -17.11 10.65 6.49
N GLY A 446 -17.41 11.16 7.67
CA GLY A 446 -17.19 12.55 8.06
C GLY A 446 -15.72 12.99 7.96
N PHE A 447 -14.81 12.19 8.52
CA PHE A 447 -13.39 12.48 8.51
C PHE A 447 -12.77 12.41 7.09
N PRO A 448 -13.01 11.35 6.28
CA PRO A 448 -12.56 11.31 4.89
C PRO A 448 -13.12 12.43 4.02
N VAL A 449 -14.39 12.82 4.20
CA VAL A 449 -14.99 13.95 3.48
C VAL A 449 -14.27 15.25 3.80
N ALA A 450 -14.04 15.55 5.07
CA ALA A 450 -13.37 16.78 5.50
C ALA A 450 -11.94 16.88 4.90
N ILE A 451 -11.18 15.80 4.99
CA ILE A 451 -9.80 15.76 4.43
C ILE A 451 -9.83 15.83 2.90
N SER A 452 -10.76 15.12 2.23
CA SER A 452 -10.86 15.15 0.77
C SER A 452 -11.23 16.53 0.24
N LEU A 453 -12.06 17.30 0.96
CA LEU A 453 -12.36 18.69 0.60
C LEU A 453 -11.13 19.59 0.67
N ILE A 454 -10.29 19.42 1.70
CA ILE A 454 -9.02 20.15 1.82
C ILE A 454 -8.11 19.77 0.66
N GLY A 455 -7.96 18.45 0.38
CA GLY A 455 -7.17 17.95 -0.73
C GLY A 455 -7.65 18.47 -2.09
N LEU A 456 -8.96 18.48 -2.32
CA LEU A 456 -9.57 19.01 -3.52
C LEU A 456 -9.26 20.51 -3.69
N GLY A 457 -9.37 21.30 -2.62
CA GLY A 457 -9.01 22.72 -2.62
C GLY A 457 -7.55 22.96 -3.01
N CYS A 458 -6.62 22.15 -2.48
CA CYS A 458 -5.21 22.20 -2.85
C CYS A 458 -4.96 21.75 -4.29
N LEU A 459 -5.66 20.71 -4.76
CA LEU A 459 -5.56 20.21 -6.14
C LEU A 459 -6.07 21.24 -7.17
N ILE A 460 -7.13 21.95 -6.86
CA ILE A 460 -7.65 23.05 -7.71
C ILE A 460 -6.59 24.16 -7.85
N LYS A 461 -5.91 24.50 -6.73
CA LYS A 461 -4.85 25.54 -6.71
C LYS A 461 -3.49 25.03 -7.23
N TYR A 462 -3.36 23.75 -7.54
CA TYR A 462 -2.12 23.18 -8.07
C TYR A 462 -1.72 23.89 -9.37
N PRO A 463 -0.46 24.42 -9.47
CA PRO A 463 -0.10 25.38 -10.52
C PRO A 463 0.11 24.76 -11.90
N ILE A 464 0.47 23.48 -12.01
CA ILE A 464 0.74 22.86 -13.33
C ILE A 464 -0.59 22.43 -13.96
N SER A 465 -1.06 23.24 -14.93
CA SER A 465 -2.19 22.88 -15.80
C SER A 465 -1.72 21.98 -16.96
N GLU A 466 -2.66 21.40 -17.71
CA GLU A 466 -2.33 20.60 -18.89
C GLU A 466 -1.61 21.41 -19.98
N GLN A 467 -1.93 22.70 -20.09
CA GLN A 467 -1.24 23.61 -21.00
C GLN A 467 0.21 23.84 -20.57
N ILE A 468 0.45 24.18 -19.29
CA ILE A 468 1.80 24.35 -18.73
C ILE A 468 2.61 23.05 -18.87
N ARG A 469 1.98 21.89 -18.70
CA ARG A 469 2.64 20.60 -18.89
C ARG A 469 3.15 20.41 -20.32
N LYS A 470 2.33 20.76 -21.33
CA LYS A 470 2.73 20.68 -22.74
C LYS A 470 3.85 21.65 -23.06
N GLU A 471 3.73 22.91 -22.63
CA GLU A 471 4.78 23.93 -22.77
C GLU A 471 6.09 23.49 -22.12
N ASN A 472 6.05 22.93 -20.91
CA ASN A 472 7.25 22.41 -20.24
C ASN A 472 7.88 21.25 -21.01
N LYS A 473 7.08 20.35 -21.59
CA LYS A 473 7.59 19.24 -22.37
C LYS A 473 8.27 19.72 -23.65
N GLU A 474 7.66 20.64 -24.39
CA GLU A 474 8.23 21.24 -25.60
C GLU A 474 9.57 21.96 -25.28
N ALA A 475 9.62 22.75 -24.20
CA ALA A 475 10.84 23.42 -23.77
C ALA A 475 11.96 22.44 -23.36
N LEU A 476 11.62 21.30 -22.77
CA LEU A 476 12.57 20.22 -22.41
C LEU A 476 13.12 19.52 -23.67
N ASP A 477 12.26 19.27 -24.64
CA ASP A 477 12.64 18.65 -25.91
C ASP A 477 13.59 19.59 -26.70
N GLU A 478 13.33 20.88 -26.74
CA GLU A 478 14.21 21.90 -27.33
C GLU A 478 15.56 21.99 -26.60
N MET A 479 15.56 22.00 -25.27
CA MET A 479 16.78 22.01 -24.47
C MET A 479 17.62 20.75 -24.70
N THR A 480 16.98 19.59 -24.85
CA THR A 480 17.67 18.32 -25.12
C THR A 480 18.28 18.32 -26.54
N ALA A 481 17.55 18.79 -27.52
CA ALA A 481 18.04 18.93 -28.91
C ALA A 481 19.26 19.85 -28.98
N SER A 482 19.21 21.02 -28.35
CA SER A 482 20.34 21.98 -28.34
C SER A 482 21.60 21.42 -27.65
N LEU A 483 21.43 20.61 -26.58
CA LEU A 483 22.53 19.92 -25.91
C LEU A 483 23.13 18.80 -26.77
N GLN A 484 22.34 18.14 -27.61
CA GLN A 484 22.84 17.13 -28.57
C GLN A 484 23.60 17.79 -29.72
N GLU A 485 23.13 18.91 -30.25
CA GLU A 485 23.82 19.67 -31.26
C GLU A 485 25.17 20.21 -30.78
N MET A 486 25.25 20.68 -29.53
CA MET A 486 26.54 21.14 -28.96
C MET A 486 27.55 19.99 -28.72
N LYS A 487 27.09 18.75 -28.53
CA LYS A 487 27.95 17.58 -28.36
C LYS A 487 28.38 16.91 -29.68
N ALA A 488 27.69 17.18 -30.77
CA ALA A 488 27.99 16.61 -32.09
C ALA A 488 29.32 17.05 -32.72
N PRO A 489 29.87 18.28 -32.51
CA PRO A 489 31.15 18.68 -33.13
C PRO A 489 32.41 18.08 -32.55
N ILE A 490 32.35 17.39 -31.39
CA ILE A 490 33.56 16.85 -30.70
C ILE A 490 33.91 15.41 -31.16
N ALA A 491 33.00 14.75 -31.87
CA ALA A 491 33.21 13.37 -32.33
C ALA A 491 33.75 13.29 -33.77
N SER A 492 33.99 14.42 -34.46
CA SER A 492 34.48 14.49 -35.85
C SER A 492 35.82 15.22 -36.00
N GLN A 493 36.57 15.46 -34.96
CA GLN A 493 37.98 15.79 -34.93
C GLN A 493 38.75 14.68 -34.20
#